data_ec3bc5efd0626b6b8924328761aac203
#
_entry.id   ec3bc5efd0626b6b8924328761aac203
#
_cell.length_a   1.000
_cell.length_b   1.000
_cell.length_c   1.000
_cell.angle_alpha   90.00
_cell.angle_beta   90.00
_cell.angle_gamma   90.00
#
_symmetry.space_group_name_H-M   'P 1'
#
loop_
_entity.id
_entity.type
_entity.pdbx_description
1 polymer ?
#
loop_
_entity_poly.entity_id
_entity_poly.type
_entity_poly.pdbx_seq_one_letter_code
_entity_poly.pdbx_strand_id
1 'polypeptide(L)'
;MTDEVLGVAEFRAALPELISRVADNPGERVFVGSHRKPKAMLIASQEPEKVSLALLRSKARVITALAKAHNLSTVSVIGSVARGDQRQDSDVDLICDALPGATLYDVMGFELTLEELFGRKVSAILRGALDPVKDSALLEDETPLTA
;
A
#
# COMPACT_ATOMS: atom_id res chain seq x y z
N MET A 1 -23.84 -5.86 21.28
CA MET A 1 -23.38 -4.47 21.47
C MET A 1 -24.44 -3.56 20.89
N THR A 2 -24.94 -2.66 21.68
CA THR A 2 -25.93 -1.68 21.20
C THR A 2 -25.12 -0.58 20.52
N ASP A 3 -25.23 -0.49 19.20
CA ASP A 3 -24.67 0.63 18.44
C ASP A 3 -25.46 1.89 18.83
N GLU A 4 -25.00 2.57 19.87
CA GLU A 4 -25.61 3.79 20.34
C GLU A 4 -25.39 4.91 19.32
N VAL A 5 -26.48 5.48 18.81
CA VAL A 5 -26.42 6.60 17.87
C VAL A 5 -26.46 7.88 18.66
N LEU A 6 -25.32 8.58 18.72
CA LEU A 6 -25.21 9.88 19.37
C LEU A 6 -25.92 10.98 18.58
N GLY A 7 -26.60 11.88 19.26
CA GLY A 7 -27.09 13.10 18.66
C GLY A 7 -25.95 14.04 18.25
N VAL A 8 -26.16 14.91 17.25
CA VAL A 8 -25.11 15.81 16.76
C VAL A 8 -24.54 16.70 17.88
N ALA A 9 -25.36 17.17 18.79
CA ALA A 9 -24.93 18.02 19.91
C ALA A 9 -24.05 17.24 20.91
N GLU A 10 -24.46 16.03 21.27
CA GLU A 10 -23.69 15.12 22.13
C GLU A 10 -22.37 14.76 21.50
N PHE A 11 -22.39 14.38 20.22
CA PHE A 11 -21.20 14.06 19.47
C PHE A 11 -20.21 15.22 19.45
N ARG A 12 -20.68 16.44 19.19
CA ARG A 12 -19.84 17.65 19.20
C ARG A 12 -19.20 17.89 20.56
N ALA A 13 -19.97 17.73 21.64
CA ALA A 13 -19.47 17.94 23.00
C ALA A 13 -18.40 16.90 23.41
N ALA A 14 -18.59 15.65 23.00
CA ALA A 14 -17.68 14.54 23.33
C ALA A 14 -16.58 14.28 22.28
N LEU A 15 -16.52 15.06 21.20
CA LEU A 15 -15.65 14.80 20.04
C LEU A 15 -14.17 14.58 20.40
N PRO A 16 -13.51 15.38 21.26
CA PRO A 16 -12.10 15.14 21.61
C PRO A 16 -11.88 13.79 22.26
N GLU A 17 -12.75 13.38 23.16
CA GLU A 17 -12.68 12.09 23.85
C GLU A 17 -13.00 10.93 22.88
N LEU A 18 -13.98 11.11 22.01
CA LEU A 18 -14.35 10.11 20.99
C LEU A 18 -13.22 9.87 20.01
N ILE A 19 -12.51 10.92 19.57
CA ILE A 19 -11.35 10.80 18.68
C ILE A 19 -10.26 9.97 19.35
N SER A 20 -9.90 10.27 20.61
CA SER A 20 -8.88 9.51 21.35
C SER A 20 -9.30 8.05 21.51
N ARG A 21 -10.55 7.82 21.91
CA ARG A 21 -11.09 6.47 22.14
C ARG A 21 -11.08 5.61 20.87
N VAL A 22 -11.50 6.17 19.74
CA VAL A 22 -11.51 5.47 18.44
C VAL A 22 -10.09 5.25 17.92
N ALA A 23 -9.17 6.21 18.13
CA ALA A 23 -7.77 6.07 17.74
C ALA A 23 -7.06 4.93 18.52
N ASP A 24 -7.34 4.82 19.83
CA ASP A 24 -6.78 3.77 20.68
C ASP A 24 -7.41 2.39 20.43
N ASN A 25 -8.62 2.37 19.86
CA ASN A 25 -9.38 1.14 19.57
C ASN A 25 -9.84 1.12 18.09
N PRO A 26 -8.98 0.71 17.13
CA PRO A 26 -9.27 0.77 15.69
C PRO A 26 -10.51 0.00 15.22
N GLY A 27 -11.00 -0.92 16.03
CA GLY A 27 -12.24 -1.67 15.77
C GLY A 27 -13.52 -0.97 16.24
N GLU A 28 -13.40 0.11 17.01
CA GLU A 28 -14.54 0.84 17.54
C GLU A 28 -15.18 1.73 16.49
N ARG A 29 -16.50 1.80 16.52
CA ARG A 29 -17.33 2.62 15.64
C ARG A 29 -18.27 3.48 16.46
N VAL A 30 -18.27 4.78 16.22
CA VAL A 30 -19.20 5.71 16.87
C VAL A 30 -20.15 6.24 15.83
N PHE A 31 -21.44 5.96 16.00
CA PHE A 31 -22.48 6.41 15.08
C PHE A 31 -23.03 7.78 15.51
N VAL A 32 -23.24 8.65 14.54
CA VAL A 32 -23.79 9.99 14.72
C VAL A 32 -25.05 10.13 13.89
N GLY A 33 -26.10 10.65 14.45
CA GLY A 33 -27.34 10.78 13.71
C GLY A 33 -28.44 11.54 14.43
N SER A 34 -29.66 11.32 14.00
CA SER A 34 -30.86 11.89 14.61
C SER A 34 -31.97 10.85 14.66
N HIS A 35 -32.80 10.91 15.73
CA HIS A 35 -33.90 9.99 15.91
C HIS A 35 -33.49 8.49 15.83
N ARG A 36 -32.33 8.15 16.42
CA ARG A 36 -31.74 6.79 16.38
C ARG A 36 -31.40 6.28 14.98
N LYS A 37 -31.38 7.16 13.96
CA LYS A 37 -30.95 6.81 12.61
C LYS A 37 -29.52 7.33 12.40
N PRO A 38 -28.52 6.45 12.19
CA PRO A 38 -27.17 6.86 11.91
C PRO A 38 -27.11 7.59 10.55
N LYS A 39 -26.38 8.70 10.52
CA LYS A 39 -26.13 9.51 9.30
C LYS A 39 -24.65 9.57 8.97
N ALA A 40 -23.80 9.41 9.97
CA ALA A 40 -22.34 9.40 9.83
C ALA A 40 -21.73 8.42 10.85
N MET A 41 -20.50 8.09 10.66
CA MET A 41 -19.74 7.22 11.54
C MET A 41 -18.32 7.75 11.71
N LEU A 42 -17.87 7.82 12.97
CA LEU A 42 -16.47 8.06 13.31
C LEU A 42 -15.77 6.70 13.46
N ILE A 43 -14.70 6.53 12.73
CA ILE A 43 -13.81 5.37 12.80
C ILE A 43 -12.37 5.84 12.93
N ALA A 44 -11.49 5.00 13.43
CA ALA A 44 -10.05 5.27 13.39
C ALA A 44 -9.60 5.47 11.93
N SER A 45 -8.83 6.52 11.71
CA SER A 45 -8.10 6.63 10.45
C SER A 45 -7.04 5.55 10.44
N GLN A 46 -7.20 4.56 9.58
CA GLN A 46 -6.11 3.65 9.29
C GLN A 46 -5.17 4.39 8.34
N GLU A 47 -4.10 4.94 8.88
CA GLU A 47 -2.99 5.31 8.00
C GLU A 47 -2.54 4.02 7.31
N PRO A 48 -2.47 4.02 5.98
CA PRO A 48 -1.99 2.84 5.27
C PRO A 48 -0.60 2.49 5.81
N GLU A 49 -0.41 1.21 6.13
CA GLU A 49 0.85 0.72 6.65
C GLU A 49 2.01 1.18 5.75
N LYS A 50 3.05 1.72 6.37
CA LYS A 50 4.25 2.13 5.64
C LYS A 50 4.82 0.92 4.91
N VAL A 51 4.87 0.97 3.58
CA VAL A 51 5.46 -0.11 2.81
C VAL A 51 6.97 -0.12 3.03
N SER A 52 7.44 -1.15 3.69
CA SER A 52 8.85 -1.38 3.99
C SER A 52 9.41 -2.57 3.20
N LEU A 53 10.71 -2.65 3.07
CA LEU A 53 11.36 -3.81 2.47
C LEU A 53 11.00 -5.11 3.22
N ALA A 54 10.87 -5.05 4.55
CA ALA A 54 10.44 -6.18 5.36
C ALA A 54 9.02 -6.64 4.99
N LEU A 55 8.08 -5.71 4.80
CA LEU A 55 6.72 -6.02 4.35
C LEU A 55 6.74 -6.66 2.95
N LEU A 56 7.49 -6.09 2.00
CA LEU A 56 7.59 -6.66 0.65
C LEU A 56 8.19 -8.06 0.67
N ARG A 57 9.22 -8.30 1.48
CA ARG A 57 9.81 -9.64 1.67
C ARG A 57 8.80 -10.64 2.26
N SER A 58 8.00 -10.23 3.22
CA SER A 58 6.95 -11.08 3.80
C SER A 58 5.88 -11.47 2.76
N LYS A 59 5.69 -10.67 1.73
CA LYS A 59 4.75 -10.88 0.63
C LYS A 59 5.42 -11.37 -0.67
N ALA A 60 6.71 -11.70 -0.64
CA ALA A 60 7.50 -12.05 -1.82
C ALA A 60 6.86 -13.15 -2.68
N ARG A 61 6.29 -14.20 -2.05
CA ARG A 61 5.58 -15.27 -2.78
C ARG A 61 4.38 -14.76 -3.56
N VAL A 62 3.58 -13.88 -2.96
CA VAL A 62 2.40 -13.29 -3.61
C VAL A 62 2.84 -12.38 -4.75
N ILE A 63 3.82 -11.51 -4.50
CA ILE A 63 4.35 -10.58 -5.50
C ILE A 63 4.92 -11.36 -6.70
N THR A 64 5.70 -12.40 -6.46
CA THR A 64 6.27 -13.25 -7.52
C THR A 64 5.19 -13.99 -8.31
N ALA A 65 4.15 -14.49 -7.65
CA ALA A 65 3.03 -15.14 -8.31
C ALA A 65 2.24 -14.17 -9.19
N LEU A 66 2.00 -12.95 -8.70
CA LEU A 66 1.35 -11.88 -9.46
C LEU A 66 2.20 -11.44 -10.66
N ALA A 67 3.52 -11.30 -10.50
CA ALA A 67 4.42 -11.01 -11.60
C ALA A 67 4.30 -12.06 -12.72
N LYS A 68 4.34 -13.35 -12.35
CA LYS A 68 4.16 -14.44 -13.33
C LYS A 68 2.80 -14.42 -14.01
N ALA A 69 1.73 -14.08 -13.30
CA ALA A 69 0.40 -13.94 -13.87
C ALA A 69 0.32 -12.80 -14.91
N HIS A 70 1.22 -11.83 -14.81
CA HIS A 70 1.38 -10.72 -15.75
C HIS A 70 2.57 -10.88 -16.69
N ASN A 71 2.98 -12.10 -16.99
CA ASN A 71 4.10 -12.39 -17.90
C ASN A 71 5.43 -11.73 -17.51
N LEU A 72 5.64 -11.51 -16.21
CA LEU A 72 6.88 -10.99 -15.65
C LEU A 72 7.58 -12.06 -14.81
N SER A 73 8.89 -11.97 -14.74
CA SER A 73 9.70 -12.80 -13.84
C SER A 73 10.56 -11.91 -12.97
N THR A 74 11.28 -12.46 -12.06
CA THR A 74 12.17 -11.79 -11.10
C THR A 74 11.69 -10.38 -10.71
N VAL A 75 11.48 -10.14 -9.45
CA VAL A 75 11.08 -8.83 -8.93
C VAL A 75 12.16 -8.37 -7.95
N SER A 76 12.67 -7.19 -8.17
CA SER A 76 13.60 -6.52 -7.26
C SER A 76 13.03 -5.17 -6.82
N VAL A 77 13.35 -4.77 -5.61
CA VAL A 77 12.99 -3.44 -5.06
C VAL A 77 14.17 -2.51 -5.28
N ILE A 78 13.86 -1.28 -5.67
CA ILE A 78 14.84 -0.20 -5.81
C ILE A 78 14.37 1.04 -5.05
N GLY A 79 15.19 2.08 -5.02
CA GLY A 79 14.84 3.38 -4.49
C GLY A 79 14.68 3.42 -2.98
N SER A 80 13.82 4.30 -2.49
CA SER A 80 13.70 4.60 -1.06
C SER A 80 13.31 3.40 -0.20
N VAL A 81 12.45 2.53 -0.71
CA VAL A 81 12.05 1.30 0.02
C VAL A 81 13.22 0.33 0.15
N ALA A 82 14.03 0.18 -0.91
CA ALA A 82 15.21 -0.67 -0.87
C ALA A 82 16.26 -0.14 0.11
N ARG A 83 16.48 1.18 0.15
CA ARG A 83 17.41 1.85 1.08
C ARG A 83 16.90 1.94 2.52
N GLY A 84 15.60 1.79 2.75
CA GLY A 84 14.97 1.94 4.06
C GLY A 84 14.74 3.40 4.49
N ASP A 85 14.88 4.37 3.58
CA ASP A 85 14.64 5.80 3.83
C ASP A 85 13.27 6.30 3.32
N GLN A 86 12.36 5.37 3.00
CA GLN A 86 11.02 5.68 2.54
C GLN A 86 10.21 6.43 3.59
N ARG A 87 9.35 7.34 3.11
CA ARG A 87 8.33 8.04 3.90
C ARG A 87 7.02 7.24 3.92
N GLN A 88 6.06 7.72 4.72
CA GLN A 88 4.72 7.13 4.80
C GLN A 88 4.03 7.06 3.43
N ASP A 89 4.23 8.07 2.60
CA ASP A 89 3.62 8.28 1.29
C ASP A 89 4.54 7.92 0.11
N SER A 90 5.71 7.33 0.38
CA SER A 90 6.65 6.95 -0.68
C SER A 90 6.06 5.92 -1.63
N ASP A 91 6.34 6.11 -2.92
CA ASP A 91 6.04 5.13 -3.96
C ASP A 91 6.90 3.87 -3.78
N VAL A 92 6.44 2.76 -4.31
CA VAL A 92 7.19 1.51 -4.36
C VAL A 92 7.76 1.34 -5.76
N ASP A 93 9.08 1.36 -5.88
CA ASP A 93 9.77 1.21 -7.15
C ASP A 93 10.35 -0.19 -7.29
N LEU A 94 10.03 -0.85 -8.40
CA LEU A 94 10.40 -2.23 -8.68
C LEU A 94 11.14 -2.34 -10.03
N ILE A 95 12.02 -3.31 -10.13
CA ILE A 95 12.58 -3.79 -11.41
C ILE A 95 12.08 -5.22 -11.64
N CYS A 96 11.63 -5.48 -12.86
CA CYS A 96 11.16 -6.80 -13.28
C CYS A 96 11.81 -7.21 -14.59
N ASP A 97 11.93 -8.52 -14.82
CA ASP A 97 12.27 -9.07 -16.12
C ASP A 97 11.00 -9.49 -16.86
N ALA A 98 10.93 -9.21 -18.15
CA ALA A 98 9.83 -9.64 -19.00
C ALA A 98 9.99 -11.10 -19.40
N LEU A 99 8.91 -11.88 -19.33
CA LEU A 99 8.83 -13.18 -19.98
C LEU A 99 8.56 -13.03 -21.48
N PRO A 100 8.87 -14.02 -22.31
CA PRO A 100 8.56 -13.97 -23.74
C PRO A 100 7.07 -13.67 -24.00
N GLY A 101 6.80 -12.65 -24.81
CA GLY A 101 5.44 -12.21 -25.11
C GLY A 101 4.85 -11.18 -24.14
N ALA A 102 5.59 -10.77 -23.11
CA ALA A 102 5.17 -9.69 -22.22
C ALA A 102 4.99 -8.37 -22.98
N THR A 103 3.96 -7.65 -22.62
CA THR A 103 3.58 -6.36 -23.19
C THR A 103 3.59 -5.26 -22.14
N LEU A 104 3.48 -4.00 -22.56
CA LEU A 104 3.33 -2.88 -21.63
C LEU A 104 2.06 -3.01 -20.77
N TYR A 105 0.99 -3.62 -21.31
CA TYR A 105 -0.24 -3.88 -20.56
C TYR A 105 -0.02 -4.85 -19.39
N ASP A 106 0.88 -5.81 -19.53
CA ASP A 106 1.25 -6.73 -18.45
C ASP A 106 1.92 -5.97 -17.30
N VAL A 107 2.83 -5.04 -17.61
CA VAL A 107 3.49 -4.19 -16.62
C VAL A 107 2.47 -3.32 -15.89
N MET A 108 1.61 -2.62 -16.64
CA MET A 108 0.55 -1.77 -16.06
C MET A 108 -0.42 -2.58 -15.20
N GLY A 109 -0.82 -3.76 -15.65
CA GLY A 109 -1.69 -4.65 -14.88
C GLY A 109 -1.05 -5.11 -13.58
N PHE A 110 0.24 -5.42 -13.60
CA PHE A 110 1.01 -5.76 -12.41
C PHE A 110 1.10 -4.59 -11.42
N GLU A 111 1.42 -3.38 -11.90
CA GLU A 111 1.46 -2.16 -11.08
C GLU A 111 0.10 -1.94 -10.39
N LEU A 112 -1.00 -1.93 -11.13
CA LEU A 112 -2.34 -1.73 -10.58
C LEU A 112 -2.71 -2.78 -9.53
N THR A 113 -2.39 -4.04 -9.78
CA THR A 113 -2.66 -5.12 -8.82
C THR A 113 -1.89 -4.94 -7.51
N LEU A 114 -0.63 -4.50 -7.59
CA LEU A 114 0.17 -4.21 -6.40
C LEU A 114 -0.28 -2.91 -5.70
N GLU A 115 -0.71 -1.91 -6.45
CA GLU A 115 -1.30 -0.69 -5.87
C GLU A 115 -2.54 -1.00 -5.03
N GLU A 116 -3.43 -1.87 -5.51
CA GLU A 116 -4.57 -2.35 -4.74
C GLU A 116 -4.14 -3.11 -3.48
N LEU A 117 -3.10 -3.93 -3.58
CA LEU A 117 -2.61 -4.73 -2.46
C LEU A 117 -1.98 -3.88 -1.36
N PHE A 118 -1.21 -2.86 -1.72
CA PHE A 118 -0.43 -2.06 -0.78
C PHE A 118 -1.04 -0.69 -0.46
N GLY A 119 -2.06 -0.25 -1.19
CA GLY A 119 -2.64 1.08 -1.05
C GLY A 119 -1.63 2.21 -1.34
N ARG A 120 -0.64 1.94 -2.19
CA ARG A 120 0.45 2.84 -2.56
C ARG A 120 0.69 2.78 -4.06
N LYS A 121 1.16 3.89 -4.61
CA LYS A 121 1.61 3.91 -6.00
C LYS A 121 2.79 2.96 -6.18
N VAL A 122 2.72 2.15 -7.21
CA VAL A 122 3.77 1.20 -7.60
C VAL A 122 4.25 1.52 -9.00
N SER A 123 5.54 1.58 -9.18
CA SER A 123 6.18 1.76 -10.49
C SER A 123 7.07 0.55 -10.76
N ALA A 124 6.83 -0.13 -11.86
CA ALA A 124 7.62 -1.28 -12.29
C ALA A 124 8.38 -0.96 -13.57
N ILE A 125 9.68 -1.07 -13.52
CA ILE A 125 10.58 -0.84 -14.66
C ILE A 125 11.06 -2.20 -15.17
N LEU A 126 10.99 -2.39 -16.48
CA LEU A 126 11.60 -3.57 -17.09
C LEU A 126 13.13 -3.43 -17.12
N ARG A 127 13.83 -4.44 -16.65
CA ARG A 127 15.30 -4.46 -16.66
C ARG A 127 15.87 -4.20 -18.04
N GLY A 128 15.26 -4.74 -19.07
CA GLY A 128 15.68 -4.55 -20.46
C GLY A 128 15.54 -3.11 -20.99
N ALA A 129 14.82 -2.24 -20.28
CA ALA A 129 14.70 -0.82 -20.60
C ALA A 129 15.76 0.06 -19.91
N LEU A 130 16.53 -0.47 -18.96
CA LEU A 130 17.55 0.24 -18.22
C LEU A 130 18.89 0.23 -18.96
N ASP A 131 19.56 1.37 -18.93
CA ASP A 131 20.94 1.50 -19.37
C ASP A 131 21.88 1.29 -18.19
N PRO A 132 22.75 0.25 -18.19
CA PRO A 132 23.62 -0.05 -17.05
C PRO A 132 24.55 1.08 -16.60
N VAL A 133 24.85 2.01 -17.48
CA VAL A 133 25.72 3.15 -17.18
C VAL A 133 24.92 4.35 -16.70
N LYS A 134 23.87 4.73 -17.42
CA LYS A 134 23.03 5.89 -17.09
C LYS A 134 22.19 5.67 -15.84
N ASP A 135 21.69 4.44 -15.66
CA ASP A 135 20.81 4.05 -14.57
C ASP A 135 21.54 3.31 -13.44
N SER A 136 22.88 3.41 -13.40
CA SER A 136 23.72 2.73 -12.40
C SER A 136 23.28 3.03 -10.96
N ALA A 137 22.90 4.28 -10.68
CA ALA A 137 22.44 4.68 -9.35
C ALA A 137 21.14 3.95 -8.90
N LEU A 138 20.25 3.64 -9.84
CA LEU A 138 19.04 2.86 -9.54
C LEU A 138 19.40 1.39 -9.27
N LEU A 139 20.40 0.87 -9.97
CA LEU A 139 20.83 -0.52 -9.84
C LEU A 139 21.66 -0.77 -8.58
N GLU A 140 22.32 0.26 -8.02
CA GLU A 140 23.08 0.14 -6.77
C GLU A 140 22.21 -0.24 -5.58
N ASP A 141 20.98 0.25 -5.55
CA ASP A 141 20.03 -0.01 -4.46
C ASP A 141 19.22 -1.30 -4.67
N GLU A 142 19.42 -1.98 -5.79
CA GLU A 142 18.61 -3.14 -6.15
C GLU A 142 18.66 -4.24 -5.11
N THR A 143 17.50 -4.61 -4.60
CA THR A 143 17.33 -5.70 -3.62
C THR A 143 16.33 -6.72 -4.16
N PRO A 144 16.78 -7.93 -4.55
CA PRO A 144 15.89 -8.96 -5.06
C PRO A 144 14.84 -9.39 -4.02
N LEU A 145 13.60 -9.56 -4.48
CA LEU A 145 12.55 -10.23 -3.72
C LEU A 145 12.60 -11.73 -4.07
N THR A 146 13.27 -12.48 -3.24
CA THR A 146 13.29 -13.95 -3.35
C THR A 146 12.15 -14.54 -2.52
N ALA A 147 11.40 -15.45 -3.14
CA ALA A 147 10.36 -16.21 -2.46
C ALA A 147 10.96 -17.38 -1.67
#